data_5c1a15d31f5568caf031e2ffa637822d
#
_entry.id   5c1a15d31f5568caf031e2ffa637822d
#
_cell.length_a   1.000
_cell.length_b   1.000
_cell.length_c   1.000
_cell.angle_alpha   90.00
_cell.angle_beta   90.00
_cell.angle_gamma   90.00
#
_symmetry.space_group_name_H-M   'P 1'
#
loop_
_entity.id
_entity.type
_entity.pdbx_description
1 polymer ?
#
loop_
_entity_poly.entity_id
_entity_poly.type
_entity_poly.pdbx_seq_one_letter_code
_entity_poly.pdbx_strand_id
1 'polypeptide(L)'
;VTGMLNVSVCGGNTANTEFEFLTGNTMAFLPQGSIPYQQYINGDLKALPDYLKTLGYQTIATHPYNAGGWERDTVYPMLGFNESVFKDDYVNPQYVRQYISDESCVDKIIEFYENKEKDAPLFVFNVTMQNHGGYQDQYGNFTPDISVKDSTNFSLQQYLSLVKLSDSALEHLISYFEEADEKTVIVFFGDHQPSDAVASTVLAKNGMSWNHLTEEQQKLRYQVPYVVWANYDIGEETGADTSVNYLAAEVLERAG
;
A
#
# COMPACT_ATOMS: atom_id res chain seq x y z
N VAL A 1 -14.12 4.41 7.45
CA VAL A 1 -14.71 3.59 6.39
C VAL A 1 -13.85 2.35 6.19
N THR A 2 -14.46 1.19 6.02
CA THR A 2 -13.74 -0.08 5.79
C THR A 2 -14.44 -0.92 4.73
N GLY A 3 -13.68 -1.66 3.92
CA GLY A 3 -14.22 -2.55 2.90
C GLY A 3 -13.15 -3.42 2.24
N MET A 4 -13.54 -4.09 1.17
CA MET A 4 -12.64 -4.83 0.29
C MET A 4 -12.38 -4.02 -0.98
N LEU A 5 -11.13 -3.93 -1.36
CA LEU A 5 -10.65 -3.25 -2.55
C LEU A 5 -10.35 -4.27 -3.64
N ASN A 6 -10.99 -4.13 -4.80
CA ASN A 6 -10.64 -4.94 -5.95
C ASN A 6 -9.38 -4.36 -6.62
N VAL A 7 -8.38 -5.20 -6.78
CA VAL A 7 -7.09 -4.88 -7.41
C VAL A 7 -6.87 -5.73 -8.66
N SER A 8 -6.09 -5.27 -9.60
CA SER A 8 -5.88 -5.95 -10.89
C SER A 8 -4.79 -7.03 -10.86
N VAL A 9 -4.05 -7.14 -9.76
CA VAL A 9 -2.89 -8.01 -9.65
C VAL A 9 -2.93 -8.90 -8.41
N CYS A 10 -2.17 -9.97 -8.43
CA CYS A 10 -2.07 -10.94 -7.36
C CYS A 10 -0.64 -11.51 -7.28
N GLY A 11 -0.10 -11.58 -6.08
CA GLY A 11 1.22 -12.14 -5.81
C GLY A 11 2.40 -11.26 -6.23
N GLY A 12 2.15 -10.02 -6.67
CA GLY A 12 3.17 -9.05 -7.10
C GLY A 12 2.61 -7.99 -8.04
N ASN A 13 3.51 -7.21 -8.66
CA ASN A 13 3.21 -6.10 -9.56
C ASN A 13 2.54 -4.90 -8.86
N THR A 14 3.04 -4.52 -7.70
CA THR A 14 2.61 -3.37 -6.89
C THR A 14 2.41 -2.10 -7.74
N ALA A 15 3.30 -1.83 -8.70
CA ALA A 15 3.23 -0.67 -9.59
C ALA A 15 1.91 -0.57 -10.39
N ASN A 16 1.21 -1.68 -10.63
CA ASN A 16 -0.07 -1.67 -11.33
C ASN A 16 -1.18 -1.13 -10.40
N THR A 17 -1.18 -1.53 -9.14
CA THR A 17 -2.11 -0.99 -8.13
C THR A 17 -1.84 0.50 -7.85
N GLU A 18 -0.55 0.90 -7.78
CA GLU A 18 -0.16 2.31 -7.68
C GLU A 18 -0.69 3.12 -8.87
N PHE A 19 -0.51 2.60 -10.10
CA PHE A 19 -1.00 3.24 -11.31
C PHE A 19 -2.51 3.45 -11.28
N GLU A 20 -3.28 2.41 -10.93
CA GLU A 20 -4.73 2.52 -10.85
C GLU A 20 -5.19 3.52 -9.78
N PHE A 21 -4.59 3.50 -8.59
CA PHE A 21 -4.92 4.43 -7.51
C PHE A 21 -4.58 5.88 -7.87
N LEU A 22 -3.36 6.13 -8.35
CA LEU A 22 -2.87 7.48 -8.59
C LEU A 22 -3.49 8.14 -9.82
N THR A 23 -3.87 7.36 -10.84
CA THR A 23 -4.36 7.91 -12.12
C THR A 23 -5.86 7.77 -12.33
N GLY A 24 -6.55 6.93 -11.55
CA GLY A 24 -7.95 6.56 -11.79
C GLY A 24 -8.16 5.71 -13.06
N ASN A 25 -7.09 5.36 -13.78
CA ASN A 25 -7.17 4.45 -14.92
C ASN A 25 -7.32 3.00 -14.45
N THR A 26 -7.64 2.08 -15.37
CA THR A 26 -7.73 0.66 -15.06
C THR A 26 -6.82 -0.19 -15.95
N MET A 27 -6.28 -1.25 -15.37
CA MET A 27 -5.52 -2.27 -16.09
C MET A 27 -6.38 -3.09 -17.06
N ALA A 28 -7.71 -3.06 -16.94
CA ALA A 28 -8.64 -3.90 -17.70
C ALA A 28 -8.55 -3.74 -19.23
N PHE A 29 -8.06 -2.61 -19.72
CA PHE A 29 -7.91 -2.32 -21.15
C PHE A 29 -6.48 -2.49 -21.67
N LEU A 30 -5.55 -2.90 -20.82
CA LEU A 30 -4.17 -3.13 -21.19
C LEU A 30 -3.92 -4.63 -21.46
N PRO A 31 -2.97 -4.98 -22.32
CA PRO A 31 -2.58 -6.37 -22.53
C PRO A 31 -2.19 -7.06 -21.22
N GLN A 32 -2.47 -8.35 -21.13
CA GLN A 32 -2.09 -9.14 -19.96
C GLN A 32 -0.57 -9.06 -19.72
N GLY A 33 -0.17 -8.86 -18.47
CA GLY A 33 1.24 -8.71 -18.07
C GLY A 33 1.81 -7.32 -18.31
N SER A 34 0.99 -6.34 -18.69
CA SER A 34 1.43 -4.94 -18.80
C SER A 34 1.87 -4.39 -17.45
N ILE A 35 2.87 -3.53 -17.52
CA ILE A 35 3.38 -2.73 -16.39
C ILE A 35 3.41 -1.27 -16.86
N PRO A 36 2.37 -0.48 -16.56
CA PRO A 36 2.23 0.87 -17.10
C PRO A 36 3.43 1.78 -16.82
N TYR A 37 4.03 1.69 -15.66
CA TYR A 37 5.21 2.46 -15.28
C TYR A 37 6.38 2.27 -16.28
N GLN A 38 6.56 1.07 -16.78
CA GLN A 38 7.68 0.73 -17.70
C GLN A 38 7.31 0.82 -19.18
N GLN A 39 6.02 0.83 -19.52
CA GLN A 39 5.59 0.63 -20.92
C GLN A 39 4.76 1.78 -21.46
N TYR A 40 4.05 2.52 -20.63
CA TYR A 40 3.06 3.48 -21.09
C TYR A 40 3.27 4.90 -20.52
N ILE A 41 3.93 5.06 -19.36
CA ILE A 41 4.24 6.37 -18.81
C ILE A 41 5.60 6.80 -19.34
N ASN A 42 5.60 7.64 -20.37
CA ASN A 42 6.80 8.14 -21.03
C ASN A 42 6.82 9.68 -21.13
N GLY A 43 6.03 10.33 -20.28
CA GLY A 43 5.88 11.78 -20.15
C GLY A 43 4.85 12.10 -19.09
N ASP A 44 4.61 13.40 -18.87
CA ASP A 44 3.68 13.88 -17.83
C ASP A 44 2.28 13.29 -18.04
N LEU A 45 1.75 12.68 -16.99
CA LEU A 45 0.42 12.11 -16.95
C LEU A 45 -0.37 12.77 -15.81
N LYS A 46 -1.56 13.30 -16.14
CA LYS A 46 -2.45 13.85 -15.11
C LYS A 46 -2.88 12.78 -14.12
N ALA A 47 -2.55 13.00 -12.86
CA ALA A 47 -2.75 12.07 -11.77
C ALA A 47 -3.18 12.80 -10.48
N LEU A 48 -3.48 12.05 -9.44
CA LEU A 48 -3.90 12.60 -8.14
C LEU A 48 -2.92 13.66 -7.59
N PRO A 49 -1.58 13.45 -7.59
CA PRO A 49 -0.65 14.47 -7.11
C PRO A 49 -0.75 15.79 -7.89
N ASP A 50 -0.90 15.74 -9.22
CA ASP A 50 -1.08 16.92 -10.04
C ASP A 50 -2.35 17.70 -9.67
N TYR A 51 -3.45 17.00 -9.44
CA TYR A 51 -4.70 17.62 -8.99
C TYR A 51 -4.53 18.29 -7.64
N LEU A 52 -3.96 17.60 -6.66
CA LEU A 52 -3.73 18.13 -5.32
C LEU A 52 -2.79 19.34 -5.30
N LYS A 53 -1.79 19.40 -6.18
CA LYS A 53 -0.96 20.61 -6.36
C LYS A 53 -1.78 21.83 -6.79
N THR A 54 -2.83 21.64 -7.59
CA THR A 54 -3.70 22.77 -7.97
C THR A 54 -4.48 23.33 -6.77
N LEU A 55 -4.61 22.54 -5.72
CA LEU A 55 -5.21 22.92 -4.44
C LEU A 55 -4.18 23.41 -3.40
N GLY A 56 -2.92 23.54 -3.78
CA GLY A 56 -1.83 24.03 -2.93
C GLY A 56 -1.11 22.96 -2.10
N TYR A 57 -1.38 21.67 -2.33
CA TYR A 57 -0.70 20.61 -1.60
C TYR A 57 0.77 20.48 -2.00
N GLN A 58 1.65 20.30 -1.03
CA GLN A 58 2.94 19.67 -1.22
C GLN A 58 2.71 18.18 -1.42
N THR A 59 3.34 17.56 -2.41
CA THR A 59 3.12 16.15 -2.76
C THR A 59 4.42 15.36 -2.71
N ILE A 60 4.49 14.34 -1.88
CA ILE A 60 5.67 13.50 -1.65
C ILE A 60 5.30 12.04 -1.92
N ALA A 61 6.11 11.36 -2.75
CA ALA A 61 6.08 9.91 -2.86
C ALA A 61 7.24 9.31 -2.08
N THR A 62 7.02 8.23 -1.33
CA THR A 62 8.10 7.53 -0.63
C THR A 62 8.00 6.02 -0.78
N HIS A 63 9.16 5.39 -1.03
CA HIS A 63 9.30 3.95 -1.13
C HIS A 63 10.65 3.51 -0.55
N PRO A 64 10.69 2.74 0.58
CA PRO A 64 11.91 2.39 1.29
C PRO A 64 12.71 1.30 0.57
N TYR A 65 12.88 1.43 -0.75
CA TYR A 65 13.64 0.53 -1.60
C TYR A 65 14.36 1.29 -2.71
N ASN A 66 15.00 0.55 -3.63
CA ASN A 66 15.78 1.14 -4.72
C ASN A 66 14.90 2.01 -5.63
N ALA A 67 15.34 3.22 -5.89
CA ALA A 67 14.64 4.22 -6.70
C ALA A 67 14.26 3.72 -8.10
N GLY A 68 15.16 3.00 -8.77
CA GLY A 68 14.90 2.39 -10.08
C GLY A 68 13.94 1.19 -10.07
N GLY A 69 13.45 0.76 -8.90
CA GLY A 69 12.44 -0.29 -8.79
C GLY A 69 11.12 0.15 -9.46
N TRP A 70 10.70 -0.55 -10.52
CA TRP A 70 9.58 -0.15 -11.39
C TRP A 70 9.75 1.24 -12.02
N GLU A 71 10.99 1.77 -12.13
CA GLU A 71 11.28 3.10 -12.67
C GLU A 71 10.61 4.26 -11.89
N ARG A 72 10.38 4.06 -10.58
CA ARG A 72 9.66 5.05 -9.74
C ARG A 72 10.35 6.41 -9.68
N ASP A 73 11.67 6.45 -9.70
CA ASP A 73 12.46 7.69 -9.77
C ASP A 73 12.15 8.54 -11.01
N THR A 74 11.76 7.90 -12.10
CA THR A 74 11.36 8.55 -13.35
C THR A 74 9.86 8.81 -13.38
N VAL A 75 9.05 7.85 -12.92
CA VAL A 75 7.59 7.88 -13.06
C VAL A 75 6.92 8.81 -12.05
N TYR A 76 7.35 8.85 -10.80
CA TYR A 76 6.71 9.69 -9.79
C TYR A 76 6.74 11.19 -10.15
N PRO A 77 7.84 11.77 -10.64
CA PRO A 77 7.80 13.14 -11.19
C PRO A 77 6.81 13.32 -12.32
N MET A 78 6.69 12.34 -13.24
CA MET A 78 5.74 12.39 -14.37
C MET A 78 4.28 12.30 -13.92
N LEU A 79 4.01 11.69 -12.75
CA LEU A 79 2.70 11.66 -12.10
C LEU A 79 2.41 12.90 -11.26
N GLY A 80 3.35 13.84 -11.19
CA GLY A 80 3.16 15.13 -10.58
C GLY A 80 3.64 15.27 -9.14
N PHE A 81 4.35 14.31 -8.56
CA PHE A 81 4.95 14.49 -7.23
C PHE A 81 6.02 15.58 -7.23
N ASN A 82 6.04 16.41 -6.17
CA ASN A 82 7.08 17.41 -5.98
C ASN A 82 8.40 16.80 -5.54
N GLU A 83 8.31 15.73 -4.74
CA GLU A 83 9.45 15.05 -4.14
C GLU A 83 9.26 13.54 -4.18
N SER A 84 10.35 12.81 -4.36
CA SER A 84 10.38 11.34 -4.29
C SER A 84 11.51 10.90 -3.39
N VAL A 85 11.19 10.11 -2.36
CA VAL A 85 12.10 9.70 -1.29
C VAL A 85 12.23 8.17 -1.31
N PHE A 86 13.47 7.69 -1.37
CA PHE A 86 13.77 6.28 -1.51
C PHE A 86 14.66 5.77 -0.37
N LYS A 87 15.08 4.52 -0.43
CA LYS A 87 15.81 3.82 0.63
C LYS A 87 17.01 4.62 1.18
N ASP A 88 17.79 5.26 0.32
CA ASP A 88 19.02 5.94 0.72
C ASP A 88 18.75 7.28 1.43
N ASP A 89 17.51 7.77 1.39
CA ASP A 89 17.07 9.00 2.06
C ASP A 89 16.53 8.75 3.47
N TYR A 90 16.45 7.47 3.91
CA TYR A 90 16.06 7.10 5.25
C TYR A 90 17.25 7.11 6.19
N VAL A 91 17.23 7.97 7.20
CA VAL A 91 18.32 8.12 8.17
C VAL A 91 18.14 7.14 9.33
N ASN A 92 19.08 6.21 9.51
CA ASN A 92 19.06 5.20 10.58
C ASN A 92 17.75 4.40 10.70
N PRO A 93 17.18 3.89 9.61
CA PRO A 93 15.91 3.16 9.67
C PRO A 93 16.07 1.82 10.40
N GLN A 94 15.01 1.35 11.01
CA GLN A 94 14.93 -0.01 11.52
C GLN A 94 14.69 -0.98 10.36
N TYR A 95 15.21 -2.20 10.50
CA TYR A 95 15.05 -3.25 9.51
C TYR A 95 14.32 -4.45 10.13
N VAL A 96 13.32 -4.91 9.39
CA VAL A 96 12.69 -6.22 9.62
C VAL A 96 13.05 -7.12 8.45
N ARG A 97 13.66 -8.23 8.73
CA ARG A 97 14.33 -9.04 7.71
C ARG A 97 15.39 -8.23 6.96
N GLN A 98 15.28 -8.12 5.66
CA GLN A 98 16.19 -7.35 4.80
C GLN A 98 15.62 -5.97 4.36
N TYR A 99 14.41 -5.64 4.80
CA TYR A 99 13.71 -4.44 4.39
C TYR A 99 13.59 -3.42 5.52
N ILE A 100 13.50 -2.16 5.16
CA ILE A 100 13.14 -1.09 6.10
C ILE A 100 11.75 -1.39 6.65
N SER A 101 11.57 -1.23 7.97
CA SER A 101 10.33 -1.53 8.65
C SER A 101 9.20 -0.55 8.29
N ASP A 102 7.96 -1.00 8.39
CA ASP A 102 6.79 -0.14 8.24
C ASP A 102 6.75 0.94 9.32
N GLU A 103 7.25 0.64 10.53
CA GLU A 103 7.44 1.63 11.60
C GLU A 103 8.34 2.79 11.15
N SER A 104 9.50 2.49 10.52
CA SER A 104 10.36 3.54 9.97
C SER A 104 9.72 4.32 8.82
N CYS A 105 8.78 3.72 8.08
CA CYS A 105 8.00 4.44 7.08
C CYS A 105 7.02 5.40 7.76
N VAL A 106 6.39 5.00 8.85
CA VAL A 106 5.51 5.86 9.66
C VAL A 106 6.29 7.02 10.25
N ASP A 107 7.45 6.76 10.88
CA ASP A 107 8.34 7.82 11.38
C ASP A 107 8.69 8.84 10.27
N LYS A 108 8.92 8.36 9.05
CA LYS A 108 9.24 9.22 7.90
C LYS A 108 8.04 10.06 7.44
N ILE A 109 6.83 9.52 7.48
CA ILE A 109 5.59 10.28 7.20
C ILE A 109 5.40 11.38 8.25
N ILE A 110 5.61 11.07 9.52
CA ILE A 110 5.53 12.03 10.62
C ILE A 110 6.61 13.12 10.44
N GLU A 111 7.84 12.74 10.09
CA GLU A 111 8.92 13.69 9.77
C GLU A 111 8.52 14.66 8.66
N PHE A 112 7.90 14.19 7.58
CA PHE A 112 7.40 15.07 6.51
C PHE A 112 6.34 16.04 7.02
N TYR A 113 5.41 15.57 7.83
CA TYR A 113 4.37 16.40 8.41
C TYR A 113 4.93 17.48 9.34
N GLU A 114 5.87 17.14 10.20
CA GLU A 114 6.49 18.08 11.13
C GLU A 114 7.38 19.13 10.45
N ASN A 115 7.98 18.79 9.29
CA ASN A 115 8.89 19.66 8.57
C ASN A 115 8.28 20.34 7.34
N LYS A 116 6.98 20.11 7.06
CA LYS A 116 6.30 20.76 5.92
C LYS A 116 6.27 22.27 6.08
N GLU A 117 6.10 22.99 4.98
CA GLU A 117 5.86 24.44 5.02
C GLU A 117 4.62 24.73 5.89
N LYS A 118 4.73 25.77 6.73
CA LYS A 118 3.63 26.18 7.59
C LYS A 118 2.40 26.54 6.73
N ASP A 119 1.24 26.04 7.15
CA ASP A 119 -0.06 26.26 6.51
C ASP A 119 -0.20 25.63 5.10
N ALA A 120 0.83 24.91 4.58
CA ALA A 120 0.70 24.15 3.35
C ALA A 120 0.10 22.78 3.63
N PRO A 121 -0.96 22.36 2.92
CA PRO A 121 -1.46 21.02 3.03
C PRO A 121 -0.46 20.01 2.43
N LEU A 122 -0.40 18.81 2.99
CA LEU A 122 0.55 17.77 2.59
C LEU A 122 -0.17 16.51 2.09
N PHE A 123 0.28 15.97 0.99
CA PHE A 123 -0.07 14.65 0.49
C PHE A 123 1.16 13.75 0.47
N VAL A 124 1.13 12.66 1.20
CA VAL A 124 2.18 11.64 1.19
C VAL A 124 1.62 10.34 0.62
N PHE A 125 2.22 9.85 -0.45
CA PHE A 125 1.97 8.51 -0.99
C PHE A 125 3.12 7.59 -0.59
N ASN A 126 2.84 6.66 0.32
CA ASN A 126 3.86 5.75 0.86
C ASN A 126 3.60 4.31 0.41
N VAL A 127 4.59 3.70 -0.21
CA VAL A 127 4.58 2.28 -0.59
C VAL A 127 5.60 1.54 0.26
N THR A 128 5.15 0.73 1.21
CA THR A 128 6.03 0.00 2.12
C THR A 128 6.72 -1.19 1.46
N MET A 129 7.75 -1.75 2.11
CA MET A 129 8.53 -2.89 1.57
C MET A 129 8.67 -4.05 2.57
N GLN A 130 8.37 -3.82 3.84
CA GLN A 130 8.57 -4.79 4.92
C GLN A 130 7.96 -6.15 4.61
N ASN A 131 6.75 -6.17 4.03
CA ASN A 131 5.99 -7.39 3.76
C ASN A 131 6.29 -8.02 2.39
N HIS A 132 7.26 -7.51 1.64
CA HIS A 132 7.65 -8.08 0.34
C HIS A 132 8.03 -9.56 0.46
N GLY A 133 7.80 -10.34 -0.58
CA GLY A 133 8.00 -11.79 -0.64
C GLY A 133 9.39 -12.30 -0.25
N GLY A 134 9.57 -13.60 -0.27
CA GLY A 134 10.74 -14.30 0.24
C GLY A 134 10.52 -14.81 1.67
N TYR A 135 9.34 -15.39 1.95
CA TYR A 135 8.95 -15.81 3.30
C TYR A 135 9.53 -17.15 3.75
N GLN A 136 10.40 -17.80 2.95
CA GLN A 136 11.03 -19.07 3.31
C GLN A 136 12.28 -18.91 4.16
N ASP A 137 12.93 -17.74 4.08
CA ASP A 137 14.21 -17.50 4.71
C ASP A 137 14.04 -17.12 6.19
N GLN A 138 15.03 -17.52 7.00
CA GLN A 138 15.12 -17.12 8.40
C GLN A 138 16.09 -15.93 8.53
N TYR A 139 15.76 -15.01 9.41
CA TYR A 139 16.53 -13.80 9.65
C TYR A 139 16.88 -13.66 11.13
N GLY A 140 18.09 -13.19 11.44
CA GLY A 140 18.53 -13.00 12.81
C GLY A 140 17.82 -11.85 13.55
N ASN A 141 17.22 -10.93 12.81
CA ASN A 141 16.53 -9.75 13.33
C ASN A 141 15.00 -9.85 13.27
N PHE A 142 14.45 -11.01 12.89
CA PHE A 142 13.01 -11.24 12.84
C PHE A 142 12.67 -12.71 13.12
N THR A 143 11.79 -12.92 14.08
CA THR A 143 11.22 -14.24 14.38
C THR A 143 9.70 -14.15 14.30
N PRO A 144 9.05 -14.97 13.48
CA PRO A 144 7.58 -15.03 13.45
C PRO A 144 7.01 -15.38 14.83
N ASP A 145 6.01 -14.63 15.27
CA ASP A 145 5.31 -14.79 16.54
C ASP A 145 3.85 -15.28 16.39
N ILE A 146 3.36 -15.34 15.15
CA ILE A 146 2.06 -15.89 14.80
C ILE A 146 2.22 -17.37 14.43
N SER A 147 1.50 -18.25 15.13
CA SER A 147 1.38 -19.65 14.76
C SER A 147 0.00 -19.93 14.17
N VAL A 148 -0.04 -20.83 13.19
CA VAL A 148 -1.30 -21.24 12.55
C VAL A 148 -1.65 -22.65 13.06
N LYS A 149 -2.83 -22.79 13.67
CA LYS A 149 -3.30 -24.09 14.19
C LYS A 149 -3.29 -25.15 13.09
N ASP A 150 -2.76 -26.31 13.40
CA ASP A 150 -2.66 -27.47 12.49
C ASP A 150 -1.91 -27.14 11.17
N SER A 151 -0.89 -26.29 11.24
CA SER A 151 -0.02 -25.98 10.10
C SER A 151 1.41 -25.72 10.56
N THR A 152 2.36 -26.28 9.82
CA THR A 152 3.80 -26.03 9.96
C THR A 152 4.35 -25.15 8.83
N ASN A 153 3.47 -24.51 8.05
CA ASN A 153 3.91 -23.64 6.94
C ASN A 153 4.57 -22.38 7.49
N PHE A 154 5.90 -22.38 7.48
CA PHE A 154 6.72 -21.27 7.96
C PHE A 154 6.46 -19.98 7.16
N SER A 155 6.29 -20.09 5.84
CA SER A 155 6.01 -18.91 4.99
C SER A 155 4.72 -18.21 5.38
N LEU A 156 3.65 -18.97 5.71
CA LEU A 156 2.40 -18.41 6.18
C LEU A 156 2.55 -17.75 7.56
N GLN A 157 3.25 -18.42 8.50
CA GLN A 157 3.51 -17.85 9.82
C GLN A 157 4.31 -16.56 9.73
N GLN A 158 5.35 -16.53 8.88
CA GLN A 158 6.16 -15.34 8.65
C GLN A 158 5.34 -14.20 8.04
N TYR A 159 4.55 -14.49 7.01
CA TYR A 159 3.65 -13.51 6.39
C TYR A 159 2.68 -12.90 7.39
N LEU A 160 1.98 -13.72 8.18
CA LEU A 160 1.01 -13.24 9.18
C LEU A 160 1.67 -12.41 10.29
N SER A 161 2.88 -12.79 10.70
CA SER A 161 3.65 -12.01 11.69
C SER A 161 4.10 -10.65 11.13
N LEU A 162 4.39 -10.58 9.84
CA LEU A 162 4.70 -9.30 9.16
C LEU A 162 3.45 -8.42 9.03
N VAL A 163 2.30 -8.98 8.68
CA VAL A 163 1.01 -8.26 8.65
C VAL A 163 0.68 -7.66 10.02
N LYS A 164 0.92 -8.42 11.11
CA LYS A 164 0.76 -7.88 12.47
C LYS A 164 1.66 -6.67 12.74
N LEU A 165 2.90 -6.66 12.24
CA LEU A 165 3.78 -5.50 12.39
C LEU A 165 3.26 -4.29 11.60
N SER A 166 2.70 -4.50 10.41
CA SER A 166 2.07 -3.43 9.63
C SER A 166 0.83 -2.85 10.32
N ASP A 167 0.05 -3.71 10.99
CA ASP A 167 -1.10 -3.29 11.80
C ASP A 167 -0.66 -2.40 12.97
N SER A 168 0.43 -2.78 13.66
CA SER A 168 1.02 -1.96 14.73
C SER A 168 1.57 -0.62 14.21
N ALA A 169 2.19 -0.60 13.04
CA ALA A 169 2.66 0.64 12.42
C ALA A 169 1.49 1.56 12.02
N LEU A 170 0.38 0.99 11.53
CA LEU A 170 -0.85 1.75 11.26
C LEU A 170 -1.45 2.33 12.55
N GLU A 171 -1.48 1.56 13.65
CA GLU A 171 -1.91 2.04 14.97
C GLU A 171 -1.06 3.24 15.43
N HIS A 172 0.26 3.17 15.25
CA HIS A 172 1.15 4.30 15.55
C HIS A 172 0.81 5.54 14.71
N LEU A 173 0.65 5.38 13.39
CA LEU A 173 0.28 6.48 12.50
C LEU A 173 -1.04 7.14 12.89
N ILE A 174 -2.07 6.34 13.14
CA ILE A 174 -3.39 6.81 13.58
C ILE A 174 -3.28 7.54 14.91
N SER A 175 -2.59 6.97 15.91
CA SER A 175 -2.44 7.57 17.24
C SER A 175 -1.74 8.92 17.18
N TYR A 176 -0.76 9.09 16.30
CA TYR A 176 -0.10 10.39 16.11
C TYR A 176 -1.07 11.44 15.55
N PHE A 177 -1.79 11.10 14.47
CA PHE A 177 -2.69 12.06 13.81
C PHE A 177 -4.04 12.25 14.53
N GLU A 178 -4.42 11.37 15.46
CA GLU A 178 -5.57 11.56 16.33
C GLU A 178 -5.39 12.78 17.24
N GLU A 179 -4.15 13.08 17.65
CA GLU A 179 -3.78 14.22 18.47
C GLU A 179 -3.42 15.48 17.64
N ALA A 180 -3.39 15.39 16.33
CA ALA A 180 -3.03 16.51 15.46
C ALA A 180 -4.20 17.50 15.30
N ASP A 181 -3.89 18.81 15.39
CA ASP A 181 -4.88 19.87 15.18
C ASP A 181 -5.35 19.99 13.72
N GLU A 182 -4.50 19.58 12.77
CA GLU A 182 -4.79 19.66 11.34
C GLU A 182 -5.65 18.48 10.88
N LYS A 183 -6.69 18.78 10.09
CA LYS A 183 -7.54 17.73 9.51
C LYS A 183 -6.72 16.78 8.65
N THR A 184 -6.73 15.52 9.02
CA THR A 184 -5.94 14.48 8.37
C THR A 184 -6.82 13.30 7.95
N VAL A 185 -6.60 12.80 6.75
CA VAL A 185 -7.17 11.56 6.23
C VAL A 185 -6.05 10.56 5.98
N ILE A 186 -6.18 9.35 6.50
CA ILE A 186 -5.29 8.23 6.26
C ILE A 186 -6.04 7.19 5.43
N VAL A 187 -5.46 6.80 4.29
CA VAL A 187 -5.94 5.71 3.44
C VAL A 187 -4.92 4.59 3.48
N PHE A 188 -5.30 3.46 4.05
CA PHE A 188 -4.44 2.28 4.14
C PHE A 188 -5.07 1.12 3.38
N PHE A 189 -4.33 0.53 2.47
CA PHE A 189 -4.81 -0.60 1.66
C PHE A 189 -3.69 -1.55 1.26
N GLY A 190 -4.05 -2.81 1.02
CA GLY A 190 -3.16 -3.77 0.39
C GLY A 190 -3.03 -3.51 -1.11
N ASP A 191 -1.85 -3.71 -1.65
CA ASP A 191 -1.59 -3.59 -3.08
C ASP A 191 -1.96 -4.87 -3.86
N HIS A 192 -1.80 -6.04 -3.25
CA HIS A 192 -2.17 -7.34 -3.77
C HIS A 192 -2.15 -8.43 -2.69
N GLN A 193 -2.80 -9.54 -2.96
CA GLN A 193 -2.71 -10.75 -2.13
C GLN A 193 -1.28 -11.34 -2.19
N PRO A 194 -0.84 -12.10 -1.14
CA PRO A 194 0.45 -12.76 -1.14
C PRO A 194 0.55 -13.83 -2.23
N SER A 195 1.76 -14.29 -2.49
CA SER A 195 2.04 -15.36 -3.46
C SER A 195 1.35 -16.69 -3.08
N ASP A 196 1.23 -17.58 -4.05
CA ASP A 196 0.61 -18.90 -3.90
C ASP A 196 1.28 -19.77 -2.82
N ALA A 197 2.57 -19.58 -2.55
CA ALA A 197 3.28 -20.26 -1.49
C ALA A 197 2.67 -20.02 -0.10
N VAL A 198 2.11 -18.83 0.12
CA VAL A 198 1.38 -18.46 1.34
C VAL A 198 -0.09 -18.86 1.22
N ALA A 199 -0.74 -18.46 0.14
CA ALA A 199 -2.19 -18.58 -0.05
C ALA A 199 -2.67 -20.05 -0.14
N SER A 200 -1.85 -20.98 -0.66
CA SER A 200 -2.22 -22.38 -0.81
C SER A 200 -2.60 -23.05 0.52
N THR A 201 -1.92 -22.72 1.62
CA THR A 201 -2.25 -23.24 2.93
C THR A 201 -3.59 -22.71 3.44
N VAL A 202 -3.88 -21.42 3.19
CA VAL A 202 -5.16 -20.81 3.55
C VAL A 202 -6.30 -21.44 2.76
N LEU A 203 -6.13 -21.65 1.45
CA LEU A 203 -7.10 -22.34 0.61
C LEU A 203 -7.38 -23.75 1.13
N ALA A 204 -6.34 -24.55 1.38
CA ALA A 204 -6.48 -25.92 1.87
C ALA A 204 -7.23 -26.00 3.20
N LYS A 205 -6.97 -25.07 4.14
CA LYS A 205 -7.68 -24.99 5.43
C LYS A 205 -9.16 -24.64 5.28
N ASN A 206 -9.54 -23.99 4.20
CA ASN A 206 -10.92 -23.68 3.86
C ASN A 206 -11.56 -24.71 2.92
N GLY A 207 -10.92 -25.87 2.72
CA GLY A 207 -11.42 -26.93 1.83
C GLY A 207 -11.35 -26.59 0.35
N MET A 208 -10.55 -25.61 -0.02
CA MET A 208 -10.38 -25.14 -1.39
C MET A 208 -9.04 -25.60 -1.99
N SER A 209 -8.98 -25.71 -3.29
CA SER A 209 -7.73 -25.94 -4.02
C SER A 209 -7.71 -25.17 -5.34
N TRP A 210 -6.53 -24.78 -5.82
CA TRP A 210 -6.36 -24.00 -7.05
C TRP A 210 -7.08 -24.59 -8.28
N ASN A 211 -7.12 -25.91 -8.38
CA ASN A 211 -7.69 -26.59 -9.55
C ASN A 211 -9.22 -26.63 -9.55
N HIS A 212 -9.90 -26.22 -8.48
CA HIS A 212 -11.33 -26.38 -8.30
C HIS A 212 -11.98 -25.13 -7.68
N LEU A 213 -11.41 -23.93 -7.92
CA LEU A 213 -12.00 -22.68 -7.45
C LEU A 213 -13.17 -22.29 -8.36
N THR A 214 -14.29 -21.88 -7.74
CA THR A 214 -15.36 -21.18 -8.48
C THR A 214 -14.89 -19.79 -8.94
N GLU A 215 -15.62 -19.15 -9.83
CA GLU A 215 -15.30 -17.78 -10.28
C GLU A 215 -15.30 -16.80 -9.10
N GLU A 216 -16.24 -16.91 -8.18
CA GLU A 216 -16.30 -16.09 -6.96
C GLU A 216 -15.05 -16.31 -6.08
N GLN A 217 -14.63 -17.55 -5.91
CA GLN A 217 -13.43 -17.88 -5.14
C GLN A 217 -12.15 -17.37 -5.83
N GLN A 218 -12.08 -17.39 -7.16
CA GLN A 218 -10.97 -16.81 -7.91
C GLN A 218 -10.91 -15.29 -7.72
N LYS A 219 -12.04 -14.60 -7.70
CA LYS A 219 -12.11 -13.15 -7.44
C LYS A 219 -11.53 -12.76 -6.09
N LEU A 220 -11.67 -13.59 -5.05
CA LEU A 220 -11.10 -13.33 -3.73
C LEU A 220 -9.56 -13.13 -3.77
N ARG A 221 -8.86 -13.68 -4.76
CA ARG A 221 -7.42 -13.46 -4.94
C ARG A 221 -7.05 -12.06 -5.40
N TYR A 222 -8.03 -11.30 -5.85
CA TYR A 222 -7.90 -9.93 -6.33
C TYR A 222 -8.61 -8.94 -5.40
N GLN A 223 -8.87 -9.34 -4.16
CA GLN A 223 -9.45 -8.50 -3.13
C GLN A 223 -8.49 -8.35 -1.95
N VAL A 224 -8.32 -7.12 -1.51
CA VAL A 224 -7.50 -6.74 -0.37
C VAL A 224 -8.30 -5.84 0.57
N PRO A 225 -8.03 -5.85 1.88
CA PRO A 225 -8.69 -4.93 2.79
C PRO A 225 -8.22 -3.50 2.58
N TYR A 226 -9.10 -2.54 2.85
CA TYR A 226 -8.73 -1.14 2.97
C TYR A 226 -9.45 -0.46 4.13
N VAL A 227 -8.83 0.61 4.61
CA VAL A 227 -9.36 1.49 5.66
C VAL A 227 -9.18 2.94 5.22
N VAL A 228 -10.22 3.76 5.40
CA VAL A 228 -10.11 5.22 5.36
C VAL A 228 -10.45 5.72 6.76
N TRP A 229 -9.50 6.35 7.40
CA TRP A 229 -9.61 6.96 8.71
C TRP A 229 -9.39 8.48 8.60
N ALA A 230 -10.06 9.23 9.45
CA ALA A 230 -9.81 10.66 9.58
C ALA A 230 -9.97 11.10 11.05
N ASN A 231 -9.25 12.14 11.46
CA ASN A 231 -9.41 12.76 12.78
C ASN A 231 -10.61 13.74 12.84
N TYR A 232 -11.46 13.73 11.82
CA TYR A 232 -12.72 14.47 11.76
C TYR A 232 -13.79 13.62 11.09
N ASP A 233 -15.05 14.06 11.15
CA ASP A 233 -16.17 13.30 10.60
C ASP A 233 -16.15 13.26 9.05
N ILE A 234 -16.00 12.06 8.49
CA ILE A 234 -16.08 11.74 7.06
C ILE A 234 -17.24 10.76 6.76
N GLY A 235 -18.10 10.52 7.75
CA GLY A 235 -19.12 9.47 7.71
C GLY A 235 -18.54 8.07 7.98
N GLU A 236 -19.34 7.22 8.63
CA GLU A 236 -18.98 5.84 8.93
C GLU A 236 -19.64 4.89 7.95
N GLU A 237 -18.88 3.94 7.42
CA GLU A 237 -19.37 2.88 6.55
C GLU A 237 -18.51 1.63 6.69
N THR A 238 -19.16 0.46 6.73
CA THR A 238 -18.51 -0.85 6.75
C THR A 238 -19.00 -1.68 5.57
N GLY A 239 -18.09 -2.45 4.94
CA GLY A 239 -18.39 -3.21 3.74
C GLY A 239 -18.57 -2.33 2.49
N ALA A 240 -17.91 -1.18 2.46
CA ALA A 240 -17.84 -0.29 1.32
C ALA A 240 -16.87 -0.85 0.27
N ASP A 241 -17.28 -1.91 -0.44
CA ASP A 241 -16.42 -2.56 -1.43
C ASP A 241 -16.31 -1.71 -2.70
N THR A 242 -15.09 -1.48 -3.18
CA THR A 242 -14.81 -0.68 -4.38
C THR A 242 -13.65 -1.25 -5.19
N SER A 243 -13.23 -0.57 -6.23
CA SER A 243 -12.04 -0.88 -7.02
C SER A 243 -10.98 0.20 -6.84
N VAL A 244 -9.72 -0.19 -6.88
CA VAL A 244 -8.60 0.69 -6.55
C VAL A 244 -8.55 1.96 -7.40
N ASN A 245 -8.98 1.89 -8.65
CA ASN A 245 -9.04 3.06 -9.55
C ASN A 245 -10.14 4.07 -9.19
N TYR A 246 -11.10 3.73 -8.33
CA TYR A 246 -12.11 4.65 -7.82
C TYR A 246 -11.79 5.19 -6.42
N LEU A 247 -10.95 4.48 -5.66
CA LEU A 247 -10.71 4.77 -4.24
C LEU A 247 -10.26 6.22 -4.01
N ALA A 248 -9.36 6.76 -4.83
CA ALA A 248 -8.88 8.14 -4.67
C ALA A 248 -10.03 9.16 -4.82
N ALA A 249 -10.91 8.96 -5.80
CA ALA A 249 -12.06 9.85 -6.01
C ALA A 249 -13.07 9.78 -4.85
N GLU A 250 -13.36 8.57 -4.36
CA GLU A 250 -14.25 8.36 -3.22
C GLU A 250 -13.70 8.99 -1.93
N VAL A 251 -12.38 8.90 -1.72
CA VAL A 251 -11.71 9.55 -0.59
C VAL A 251 -11.81 11.06 -0.68
N LEU A 252 -11.54 11.65 -1.86
CA LEU A 252 -11.66 13.09 -2.07
C LEU A 252 -13.08 13.60 -1.85
N GLU A 253 -14.09 12.86 -2.29
CA GLU A 253 -15.49 13.21 -2.07
C GLU A 253 -15.85 13.24 -0.57
N ARG A 254 -15.35 12.27 0.22
CA ARG A 254 -15.58 12.19 1.66
C ARG A 254 -14.78 13.22 2.46
N ALA A 255 -13.59 13.54 1.99
CA ALA A 255 -12.69 14.50 2.65
C ALA A 255 -13.20 15.96 2.53
N GLY A 256 -14.03 16.27 1.53
CA GLY A 256 -14.60 17.61 1.28
C GLY A 256 -13.70 18.43 0.38
#